data_440c20105a032c0933726c700a24fdb0
#
_entry.id   440c20105a032c0933726c700a24fdb0
#
_cell.length_a   1.000
_cell.length_b   1.000
_cell.length_c   1.000
_cell.angle_alpha   90.00
_cell.angle_beta   90.00
_cell.angle_gamma   90.00
#
_symmetry.space_group_name_H-M   'P 1'
#
loop_
_entity.id
_entity.type
_entity.pdbx_description
1 polymer ?
#
loop_
_entity_poly.entity_id
_entity_poly.type
_entity_poly.pdbx_seq_one_letter_code
_entity_poly.pdbx_strand_id
1 'polypeptide(L)'
;MYSLIKCTFCCLLYSLHLQAQYPKGFTVLSDQIPSLDIDLGYATSANFMGRPVRGYKNAVVLGTKELATQLENIQNKLLSKGLGLKIFDAYRPQTAVNDFIQWAKIQEDTLKKRDYYPEIAKIKLFDLGYIASKSGHSRGSTVDLTIIYTQGAQKGKTLDMGGSWDFFGSRSNYDYSQLTPAQQANRKFLRELMITHGFKPYDKEWWHFTIQNEPFPDTYFDFLFSEL
;
A
#
# COMPACT_ATOMS: atom_id res chain seq x y z
N MET A 1 -44.38 17.89 -57.62
CA MET A 1 -42.94 17.78 -57.37
C MET A 1 -42.67 18.18 -55.92
N TYR A 2 -42.76 17.22 -54.96
CA TYR A 2 -42.57 17.47 -53.52
C TYR A 2 -41.16 17.00 -53.14
N SER A 3 -40.37 17.96 -52.69
CA SER A 3 -39.00 17.72 -52.17
C SER A 3 -39.09 17.28 -50.71
N LEU A 4 -38.67 16.04 -50.38
CA LEU A 4 -38.52 15.56 -49.01
C LEU A 4 -37.19 16.05 -48.44
N ILE A 5 -37.24 16.95 -47.48
CA ILE A 5 -36.09 17.32 -46.66
C ILE A 5 -35.87 16.22 -45.60
N LYS A 6 -34.79 15.42 -45.77
CA LYS A 6 -34.34 14.47 -44.72
C LYS A 6 -33.58 15.24 -43.65
N CYS A 7 -34.23 15.46 -42.51
CA CYS A 7 -33.55 15.92 -41.30
C CYS A 7 -32.80 14.76 -40.65
N THR A 8 -31.44 14.73 -40.80
CA THR A 8 -30.59 13.78 -40.12
C THR A 8 -30.35 14.30 -38.67
N PHE A 9 -31.05 13.68 -37.75
CA PHE A 9 -30.87 13.96 -36.32
C PHE A 9 -29.57 13.27 -35.86
N CYS A 10 -28.50 14.05 -35.69
CA CYS A 10 -27.22 13.59 -35.14
C CYS A 10 -27.34 13.53 -33.62
N CYS A 11 -27.66 12.34 -33.07
CA CYS A 11 -27.59 12.09 -31.61
C CYS A 11 -26.15 12.08 -31.19
N LEU A 12 -25.67 13.20 -30.62
CA LEU A 12 -24.42 13.22 -29.85
C LEU A 12 -24.67 12.43 -28.55
N LEU A 13 -24.20 11.20 -28.53
CA LEU A 13 -24.05 10.42 -27.29
C LEU A 13 -22.92 11.05 -26.46
N TYR A 14 -23.26 11.92 -25.53
CA TYR A 14 -22.37 12.29 -24.45
C TYR A 14 -22.20 11.06 -23.55
N SER A 15 -21.10 10.36 -23.72
CA SER A 15 -20.64 9.37 -22.74
C SER A 15 -20.24 10.15 -21.47
N LEU A 16 -21.14 10.20 -20.50
CA LEU A 16 -20.80 10.58 -19.13
C LEU A 16 -19.81 9.54 -18.61
N HIS A 17 -18.51 9.83 -18.72
CA HIS A 17 -17.53 9.11 -17.95
C HIS A 17 -17.79 9.47 -16.48
N LEU A 18 -18.44 8.57 -15.74
CA LEU A 18 -18.39 8.60 -14.28
C LEU A 18 -16.91 8.39 -13.90
N GLN A 19 -16.19 9.49 -13.78
CA GLN A 19 -14.88 9.43 -13.11
C GLN A 19 -15.17 9.12 -11.65
N ALA A 20 -14.68 7.99 -11.19
CA ALA A 20 -14.68 7.64 -9.78
C ALA A 20 -14.13 8.81 -8.97
N GLN A 21 -14.98 9.42 -8.13
CA GLN A 21 -14.64 10.66 -7.46
C GLN A 21 -14.05 10.33 -6.09
N TYR A 22 -12.73 10.28 -6.01
CA TYR A 22 -12.02 10.15 -4.73
C TYR A 22 -12.27 11.39 -3.85
N PRO A 23 -12.21 11.26 -2.53
CA PRO A 23 -12.26 12.41 -1.65
C PRO A 23 -11.22 13.45 -2.05
N LYS A 24 -11.59 14.73 -1.91
CA LYS A 24 -10.67 15.84 -2.20
C LYS A 24 -9.36 15.65 -1.42
N GLY A 25 -8.23 15.73 -2.10
CA GLY A 25 -6.90 15.53 -1.52
C GLY A 25 -6.32 14.13 -1.75
N PHE A 26 -7.09 13.18 -2.32
CA PHE A 26 -6.59 11.87 -2.71
C PHE A 26 -6.30 11.78 -4.21
N THR A 27 -5.46 10.82 -4.58
CA THR A 27 -5.15 10.46 -5.96
C THR A 27 -4.83 8.97 -6.07
N VAL A 28 -4.97 8.40 -7.27
CA VAL A 28 -4.45 7.07 -7.61
C VAL A 28 -2.96 7.19 -7.80
N LEU A 29 -2.18 6.43 -7.04
CA LEU A 29 -0.71 6.53 -7.09
C LEU A 29 -0.16 6.07 -8.44
N SER A 30 -0.75 5.04 -9.06
CA SER A 30 -0.34 4.54 -10.37
C SER A 30 -0.62 5.51 -11.51
N ASP A 31 -1.62 6.38 -11.40
CA ASP A 31 -1.93 7.38 -12.42
C ASP A 31 -0.89 8.50 -12.42
N GLN A 32 -0.46 8.92 -11.22
CA GLN A 32 0.58 9.93 -11.06
C GLN A 32 1.98 9.36 -11.31
N ILE A 33 2.23 8.10 -10.93
CA ILE A 33 3.54 7.44 -11.00
C ILE A 33 3.39 6.09 -11.73
N PRO A 34 3.25 6.08 -13.06
CA PRO A 34 2.99 4.84 -13.83
C PRO A 34 4.10 3.80 -13.75
N SER A 35 5.28 4.18 -13.28
CA SER A 35 6.43 3.28 -13.12
C SER A 35 6.49 2.55 -11.79
N LEU A 36 5.48 2.72 -10.90
CA LEU A 36 5.39 1.95 -9.66
C LEU A 36 5.12 0.48 -9.95
N ASP A 37 5.79 -0.40 -9.23
CA ASP A 37 5.38 -1.80 -9.11
C ASP A 37 4.36 -1.90 -7.97
N ILE A 38 3.25 -2.61 -8.19
CA ILE A 38 2.15 -2.69 -7.22
C ILE A 38 1.86 -4.15 -6.92
N ASP A 39 1.86 -4.50 -5.63
CA ASP A 39 1.64 -5.85 -5.12
C ASP A 39 0.68 -5.80 -3.91
N LEU A 40 -0.59 -5.52 -4.18
CA LEU A 40 -1.62 -5.41 -3.14
C LEU A 40 -2.06 -6.79 -2.64
N GLY A 41 -1.31 -7.37 -1.72
CA GLY A 41 -1.64 -8.65 -1.10
C GLY A 41 -3.05 -8.67 -0.47
N TYR A 42 -3.52 -7.54 0.05
CA TYR A 42 -4.85 -7.43 0.66
C TYR A 42 -6.02 -7.54 -0.33
N ALA A 43 -5.80 -7.24 -1.60
CA ALA A 43 -6.79 -7.48 -2.65
C ALA A 43 -6.89 -8.95 -3.08
N THR A 44 -5.99 -9.80 -2.61
CA THR A 44 -5.88 -11.24 -2.95
C THR A 44 -5.83 -12.11 -1.69
N SER A 45 -5.49 -13.38 -1.85
CA SER A 45 -5.20 -14.30 -0.73
C SER A 45 -3.73 -14.27 -0.27
N ALA A 46 -2.88 -13.44 -0.88
CA ALA A 46 -1.45 -13.33 -0.58
C ALA A 46 -1.19 -12.38 0.62
N ASN A 47 -1.86 -12.63 1.76
CA ASN A 47 -1.76 -11.87 2.99
C ASN A 47 -1.91 -12.78 4.22
N PHE A 48 -1.76 -12.22 5.42
CA PHE A 48 -1.80 -12.98 6.67
C PHE A 48 -3.16 -13.63 7.01
N MET A 49 -4.25 -13.16 6.37
CA MET A 49 -5.58 -13.76 6.54
C MET A 49 -5.83 -14.93 5.58
N GLY A 50 -5.08 -15.00 4.45
CA GLY A 50 -5.25 -16.02 3.41
C GLY A 50 -6.50 -15.86 2.55
N ARG A 51 -7.13 -14.68 2.57
CA ARG A 51 -8.28 -14.29 1.76
C ARG A 51 -8.25 -12.81 1.43
N PRO A 52 -8.97 -12.34 0.40
CA PRO A 52 -9.13 -10.91 0.19
C PRO A 52 -9.72 -10.21 1.43
N VAL A 53 -9.16 -9.05 1.76
CA VAL A 53 -9.58 -8.22 2.88
C VAL A 53 -10.80 -7.40 2.47
N ARG A 54 -11.77 -7.24 3.37
CA ARG A 54 -12.93 -6.38 3.13
C ARG A 54 -12.48 -4.96 2.86
N GLY A 55 -13.08 -4.34 1.83
CA GLY A 55 -12.68 -2.99 1.39
C GLY A 55 -11.66 -2.98 0.25
N TYR A 56 -10.97 -4.09 -0.04
CA TYR A 56 -10.02 -4.21 -1.15
C TYR A 56 -10.64 -4.98 -2.32
N LYS A 57 -11.63 -4.40 -3.01
CA LYS A 57 -12.26 -5.07 -4.16
C LYS A 57 -11.48 -4.92 -5.47
N ASN A 58 -10.75 -3.82 -5.63
CA ASN A 58 -9.97 -3.52 -6.82
C ASN A 58 -8.51 -3.30 -6.42
N ALA A 59 -7.58 -3.67 -7.29
CA ALA A 59 -6.15 -3.46 -7.09
C ALA A 59 -5.74 -2.00 -7.37
N VAL A 60 -6.44 -1.04 -6.75
CA VAL A 60 -6.17 0.40 -6.87
C VAL A 60 -5.42 0.88 -5.64
N VAL A 61 -4.29 1.54 -5.85
CA VAL A 61 -3.50 2.13 -4.77
C VAL A 61 -3.81 3.61 -4.66
N LEU A 62 -4.46 3.99 -3.58
CA LEU A 62 -4.79 5.38 -3.29
C LEU A 62 -3.89 5.96 -2.21
N GLY A 63 -3.67 7.26 -2.28
CA GLY A 63 -2.98 8.02 -1.24
C GLY A 63 -3.31 9.50 -1.33
N THR A 64 -2.88 10.28 -0.35
CA THR A 64 -2.97 11.74 -0.43
C THR A 64 -2.05 12.25 -1.54
N LYS A 65 -2.36 13.42 -2.10
CA LYS A 65 -1.54 14.06 -3.14
C LYS A 65 -0.13 14.37 -2.65
N GLU A 66 0.00 14.69 -1.37
CA GLU A 66 1.28 14.92 -0.70
C GLU A 66 2.12 13.65 -0.65
N LEU A 67 1.50 12.50 -0.30
CA LEU A 67 2.14 11.18 -0.37
C LEU A 67 2.62 10.88 -1.79
N ALA A 68 1.74 11.04 -2.79
CA ALA A 68 2.04 10.78 -4.18
C ALA A 68 3.22 11.63 -4.69
N THR A 69 3.26 12.91 -4.36
CA THR A 69 4.35 13.82 -4.76
C THR A 69 5.69 13.37 -4.20
N GLN A 70 5.76 12.96 -2.93
CA GLN A 70 7.02 12.50 -2.35
C GLN A 70 7.46 11.13 -2.90
N LEU A 71 6.51 10.22 -3.13
CA LEU A 71 6.81 8.93 -3.77
C LEU A 71 7.31 9.10 -5.21
N GLU A 72 6.78 10.07 -5.97
CA GLU A 72 7.23 10.38 -7.32
C GLU A 72 8.69 10.88 -7.33
N ASN A 73 9.04 11.77 -6.40
CA ASN A 73 10.42 12.26 -6.23
C ASN A 73 11.39 11.09 -5.92
N ILE A 74 10.99 10.18 -5.03
CA ILE A 74 11.76 8.99 -4.67
C ILE A 74 11.89 8.06 -5.88
N GLN A 75 10.80 7.79 -6.57
CA GLN A 75 10.76 6.91 -7.75
C GLN A 75 11.71 7.42 -8.83
N ASN A 76 11.64 8.70 -9.18
CA ASN A 76 12.52 9.31 -10.18
C ASN A 76 14.00 9.17 -9.81
N LYS A 77 14.34 9.36 -8.53
CA LYS A 77 15.71 9.19 -8.03
C LYS A 77 16.18 7.73 -8.09
N LEU A 78 15.29 6.78 -7.84
CA LEU A 78 15.61 5.34 -7.91
C LEU A 78 15.77 4.88 -9.36
N LEU A 79 14.91 5.33 -10.27
CA LEU A 79 14.95 4.95 -11.69
C LEU A 79 16.31 5.29 -12.34
N SER A 80 16.93 6.42 -11.96
CA SER A 80 18.26 6.77 -12.43
C SER A 80 19.37 5.79 -12.03
N LYS A 81 19.08 4.91 -11.06
CA LYS A 81 19.99 3.87 -10.54
C LYS A 81 19.56 2.45 -10.94
N GLY A 82 18.57 2.31 -11.82
CA GLY A 82 18.01 1.01 -12.20
C GLY A 82 17.19 0.33 -11.11
N LEU A 83 16.69 1.13 -10.16
CA LEU A 83 15.84 0.71 -9.05
C LEU A 83 14.48 1.40 -9.17
N GLY A 84 13.50 0.94 -8.38
CA GLY A 84 12.18 1.54 -8.28
C GLY A 84 11.49 1.15 -6.99
N LEU A 85 10.31 1.71 -6.73
CA LEU A 85 9.47 1.34 -5.60
C LEU A 85 8.50 0.22 -5.98
N LYS A 86 8.28 -0.70 -5.03
CA LYS A 86 7.17 -1.64 -5.02
C LYS A 86 6.29 -1.32 -3.82
N ILE A 87 5.01 -1.07 -4.06
CA ILE A 87 4.01 -0.73 -3.04
C ILE A 87 3.24 -1.99 -2.65
N PHE A 88 3.17 -2.26 -1.35
CA PHE A 88 2.39 -3.33 -0.76
C PHE A 88 1.03 -2.84 -0.26
N ASP A 89 0.97 -1.62 0.32
CA ASP A 89 -0.25 -0.98 0.78
C ASP A 89 -0.05 0.54 0.88
N ALA A 90 -1.15 1.31 0.74
CA ALA A 90 -1.16 2.74 0.99
C ALA A 90 -2.43 3.14 1.75
N TYR A 91 -3.43 3.79 1.12
CA TYR A 91 -4.70 4.01 1.79
C TYR A 91 -5.38 2.67 2.10
N ARG A 92 -5.75 2.48 3.36
CA ARG A 92 -6.48 1.30 3.87
C ARG A 92 -7.78 1.80 4.51
N PRO A 93 -8.96 1.47 3.98
CA PRO A 93 -10.22 1.91 4.58
C PRO A 93 -10.38 1.34 6.00
N GLN A 94 -11.07 2.06 6.88
CA GLN A 94 -11.34 1.59 8.25
C GLN A 94 -12.08 0.25 8.26
N THR A 95 -12.92 -0.03 7.25
CA THR A 95 -13.56 -1.33 7.03
C THR A 95 -12.54 -2.48 6.96
N ALA A 96 -11.38 -2.28 6.32
CA ALA A 96 -10.31 -3.28 6.26
C ALA A 96 -9.65 -3.50 7.64
N VAL A 97 -9.42 -2.42 8.39
CA VAL A 97 -8.92 -2.50 9.77
C VAL A 97 -9.89 -3.28 10.65
N ASN A 98 -11.18 -3.03 10.50
CA ASN A 98 -12.22 -3.76 11.22
C ASN A 98 -12.25 -5.25 10.84
N ASP A 99 -11.97 -5.59 9.58
CA ASP A 99 -11.87 -6.99 9.13
C ASP A 99 -10.68 -7.71 9.77
N PHE A 100 -9.51 -7.04 9.91
CA PHE A 100 -8.37 -7.58 10.66
C PHE A 100 -8.72 -7.86 12.12
N ILE A 101 -9.45 -6.94 12.76
CA ILE A 101 -9.92 -7.11 14.14
C ILE A 101 -10.84 -8.33 14.29
N GLN A 102 -11.79 -8.50 13.36
CA GLN A 102 -12.70 -9.67 13.41
C GLN A 102 -11.93 -10.96 13.15
N TRP A 103 -11.04 -10.99 12.15
CA TRP A 103 -10.18 -12.13 11.88
C TRP A 103 -9.32 -12.51 13.11
N ALA A 104 -8.73 -11.53 13.80
CA ALA A 104 -7.89 -11.78 14.96
C ALA A 104 -8.63 -12.43 16.15
N LYS A 105 -9.97 -12.27 16.24
CA LYS A 105 -10.81 -12.90 17.26
C LYS A 105 -11.08 -14.39 16.98
N ILE A 106 -10.97 -14.85 15.74
CA ILE A 106 -11.20 -16.24 15.34
C ILE A 106 -9.90 -17.01 15.55
N GLN A 107 -9.69 -17.58 16.73
CA GLN A 107 -8.42 -18.22 17.11
C GLN A 107 -8.10 -19.47 16.26
N GLU A 108 -9.11 -20.17 15.77
CA GLU A 108 -9.03 -21.40 14.98
C GLU A 108 -8.57 -21.15 13.54
N ASP A 109 -8.75 -19.92 13.02
CA ASP A 109 -8.27 -19.54 11.70
C ASP A 109 -6.76 -19.30 11.74
N THR A 110 -6.00 -20.37 11.50
CA THR A 110 -4.54 -20.37 11.51
C THR A 110 -3.92 -20.65 10.12
N LEU A 111 -4.72 -20.50 9.05
CA LEU A 111 -4.35 -20.86 7.67
C LEU A 111 -2.95 -20.31 7.27
N LYS A 112 -2.65 -19.09 7.65
CA LYS A 112 -1.41 -18.40 7.29
C LYS A 112 -0.41 -18.26 8.45
N LYS A 113 -0.66 -18.95 9.57
CA LYS A 113 0.17 -18.84 10.77
C LYS A 113 1.65 -19.11 10.49
N ARG A 114 1.95 -20.20 9.78
CA ARG A 114 3.33 -20.60 9.50
C ARG A 114 4.12 -19.54 8.71
N ASP A 115 3.44 -18.85 7.80
CA ASP A 115 4.07 -17.93 6.87
C ASP A 115 4.20 -16.51 7.45
N TYR A 116 3.23 -16.07 8.28
CA TYR A 116 3.15 -14.68 8.75
C TYR A 116 3.34 -14.47 10.25
N TYR A 117 2.96 -15.46 11.12
CA TYR A 117 3.03 -15.30 12.58
C TYR A 117 3.32 -16.62 13.30
N PRO A 118 4.41 -17.34 12.91
CA PRO A 118 4.69 -18.69 13.41
C PRO A 118 4.84 -18.77 14.93
N GLU A 119 5.44 -17.75 15.53
CA GLU A 119 5.82 -17.70 16.94
C GLU A 119 4.79 -16.96 17.82
N ILE A 120 3.82 -16.29 17.23
CA ILE A 120 2.87 -15.44 17.95
C ILE A 120 1.50 -16.10 18.01
N ALA A 121 0.95 -16.18 19.22
CA ALA A 121 -0.45 -16.54 19.39
C ALA A 121 -1.35 -15.38 18.91
N LYS A 122 -2.35 -15.67 18.09
CA LYS A 122 -3.22 -14.67 17.45
C LYS A 122 -3.87 -13.70 18.44
N ILE A 123 -4.23 -14.20 19.64
CA ILE A 123 -4.79 -13.40 20.74
C ILE A 123 -3.82 -12.29 21.20
N LYS A 124 -2.50 -12.42 20.96
CA LYS A 124 -1.48 -11.44 21.36
C LYS A 124 -1.23 -10.35 20.32
N LEU A 125 -1.81 -10.44 19.13
CA LEU A 125 -1.52 -9.50 18.04
C LEU A 125 -1.87 -8.05 18.40
N PHE A 126 -2.92 -7.84 19.21
CA PHE A 126 -3.29 -6.51 19.73
C PHE A 126 -2.31 -6.01 20.77
N ASP A 127 -2.00 -6.82 21.78
CA ASP A 127 -1.10 -6.47 22.89
C ASP A 127 0.29 -6.11 22.36
N LEU A 128 0.73 -6.78 21.30
CA LEU A 128 2.04 -6.58 20.67
C LEU A 128 2.04 -5.42 19.66
N GLY A 129 0.87 -4.88 19.33
CA GLY A 129 0.72 -3.73 18.44
C GLY A 129 0.76 -4.05 16.94
N TYR A 130 0.64 -5.34 16.55
CA TYR A 130 0.54 -5.72 15.13
C TYR A 130 -0.83 -5.42 14.52
N ILE A 131 -1.89 -5.44 15.33
CA ILE A 131 -3.24 -5.04 14.95
C ILE A 131 -3.70 -3.95 15.90
N ALA A 132 -4.18 -2.85 15.35
CA ALA A 132 -4.72 -1.72 16.09
C ALA A 132 -6.14 -1.40 15.66
N SER A 133 -6.92 -0.71 16.52
CA SER A 133 -8.28 -0.27 16.20
C SER A 133 -8.35 0.86 15.18
N LYS A 134 -7.25 1.57 15.00
CA LYS A 134 -7.06 2.65 14.03
C LYS A 134 -5.70 2.48 13.36
N SER A 135 -5.61 2.77 12.07
CA SER A 135 -4.38 2.63 11.28
C SER A 135 -3.97 3.96 10.68
N GLY A 136 -2.66 4.25 10.66
CA GLY A 136 -2.11 5.36 9.89
C GLY A 136 -2.51 5.34 8.42
N HIS A 137 -2.60 4.16 7.84
CA HIS A 137 -3.04 3.96 6.45
C HIS A 137 -4.45 4.52 6.17
N SER A 138 -5.36 4.47 7.16
CA SER A 138 -6.71 5.02 7.00
C SER A 138 -6.74 6.55 6.89
N ARG A 139 -5.63 7.24 7.18
CA ARG A 139 -5.47 8.68 6.95
C ARG A 139 -4.95 9.03 5.55
N GLY A 140 -4.54 8.01 4.77
CA GLY A 140 -4.13 8.15 3.37
C GLY A 140 -2.69 8.63 3.15
N SER A 141 -1.91 8.84 4.21
CA SER A 141 -0.53 9.36 4.13
C SER A 141 0.53 8.39 4.65
N THR A 142 0.15 7.13 4.84
CA THR A 142 1.02 6.02 5.22
C THR A 142 1.15 5.05 4.05
N VAL A 143 2.33 4.46 3.89
CA VAL A 143 2.65 3.53 2.82
C VAL A 143 3.53 2.39 3.34
N ASP A 144 3.23 1.17 2.91
CA ASP A 144 4.08 -0.01 3.03
C ASP A 144 4.75 -0.28 1.68
N LEU A 145 6.07 -0.34 1.65
CA LEU A 145 6.81 -0.44 0.40
C LEU A 145 8.19 -1.09 0.55
N THR A 146 8.77 -1.43 -0.60
CA THR A 146 10.16 -1.87 -0.72
C THR A 146 10.80 -1.34 -2.00
N ILE A 147 12.06 -1.69 -2.23
CA ILE A 147 12.80 -1.35 -3.44
C ILE A 147 12.90 -2.57 -4.35
N ILE A 148 12.69 -2.36 -5.66
CA ILE A 148 12.75 -3.38 -6.71
C ILE A 148 13.81 -3.01 -7.76
N TYR A 149 14.44 -3.99 -8.37
CA TYR A 149 15.27 -3.80 -9.55
C TYR A 149 14.39 -3.58 -10.78
N THR A 150 14.62 -2.49 -11.53
CA THR A 150 13.86 -2.15 -12.75
C THR A 150 14.55 -2.57 -14.03
N GLN A 151 15.81 -3.00 -13.93
CA GLN A 151 16.63 -3.41 -15.10
C GLN A 151 17.64 -4.51 -14.76
N GLY A 152 18.31 -5.03 -15.79
CA GLY A 152 19.32 -6.09 -15.65
C GLY A 152 18.77 -7.47 -15.28
N ALA A 153 19.65 -8.39 -14.91
CA ALA A 153 19.30 -9.79 -14.59
C ALA A 153 18.43 -9.95 -13.34
N GLN A 154 18.34 -8.91 -12.50
CA GLN A 154 17.52 -8.90 -11.30
C GLN A 154 16.18 -8.19 -11.48
N LYS A 155 15.86 -7.70 -12.68
CA LYS A 155 14.59 -6.99 -12.95
C LYS A 155 13.39 -7.76 -12.39
N GLY A 156 12.53 -7.05 -11.67
CA GLY A 156 11.34 -7.59 -11.01
C GLY A 156 11.59 -8.19 -9.62
N LYS A 157 12.85 -8.36 -9.19
CA LYS A 157 13.16 -8.83 -7.83
C LYS A 157 13.30 -7.65 -6.87
N THR A 158 12.83 -7.83 -5.64
CA THR A 158 13.03 -6.85 -4.56
C THR A 158 14.45 -6.94 -4.00
N LEU A 159 14.95 -5.86 -3.41
CA LEU A 159 16.11 -5.94 -2.53
C LEU A 159 15.79 -6.88 -1.37
N ASP A 160 16.77 -7.70 -0.99
CA ASP A 160 16.60 -8.60 0.15
C ASP A 160 16.63 -7.80 1.46
N MET A 161 15.48 -7.69 2.11
CA MET A 161 15.29 -6.98 3.39
C MET A 161 15.40 -7.92 4.60
N GLY A 162 15.68 -9.23 4.41
CA GLY A 162 15.80 -10.21 5.48
C GLY A 162 14.47 -10.63 6.13
N GLY A 163 13.34 -10.23 5.55
CA GLY A 163 12.00 -10.61 6.00
C GLY A 163 10.95 -10.14 5.02
N SER A 164 9.82 -10.87 4.98
CA SER A 164 8.68 -10.51 4.14
C SER A 164 7.86 -9.38 4.76
N TRP A 165 7.15 -8.65 3.91
CA TRP A 165 6.10 -7.74 4.31
C TRP A 165 5.04 -8.46 5.15
N ASP A 166 4.44 -7.76 6.12
CA ASP A 166 3.38 -8.25 7.01
C ASP A 166 3.76 -9.45 7.91
N PHE A 167 5.05 -9.74 8.06
CA PHE A 167 5.48 -10.76 9.01
C PHE A 167 5.36 -10.24 10.44
N PHE A 168 4.56 -10.88 11.28
CA PHE A 168 4.41 -10.53 12.70
C PHE A 168 5.49 -11.22 13.52
N GLY A 169 6.49 -10.45 13.94
CA GLY A 169 7.64 -10.96 14.69
C GLY A 169 8.83 -10.01 14.64
N SER A 170 9.82 -10.26 15.48
CA SER A 170 11.02 -9.41 15.60
C SER A 170 11.80 -9.24 14.30
N ARG A 171 11.69 -10.20 13.37
CA ARG A 171 12.31 -10.12 12.02
C ARG A 171 11.84 -8.88 11.24
N SER A 172 10.67 -8.35 11.53
CA SER A 172 10.14 -7.13 10.89
C SER A 172 10.73 -5.85 11.45
N ASN A 173 11.30 -5.88 12.66
CA ASN A 173 11.93 -4.72 13.27
C ASN A 173 13.10 -4.24 12.43
N TYR A 174 13.22 -2.92 12.25
CA TYR A 174 14.31 -2.31 11.48
C TYR A 174 15.70 -2.79 11.91
N ASP A 175 15.93 -2.92 13.21
CA ASP A 175 17.19 -3.27 13.86
C ASP A 175 17.31 -4.75 14.23
N TYR A 176 16.55 -5.64 13.56
CA TYR A 176 16.63 -7.07 13.85
C TYR A 176 18.07 -7.60 13.83
N SER A 177 18.50 -8.18 14.94
CA SER A 177 19.91 -8.50 15.20
C SER A 177 20.51 -9.63 14.34
N GLN A 178 19.67 -10.42 13.67
CA GLN A 178 20.10 -11.56 12.85
C GLN A 178 20.10 -11.26 11.34
N LEU A 179 20.05 -9.98 10.96
CA LEU A 179 20.20 -9.57 9.56
C LEU A 179 21.65 -9.76 9.10
N THR A 180 21.83 -10.21 7.86
CA THR A 180 23.13 -10.15 7.21
C THR A 180 23.55 -8.69 6.97
N PRO A 181 24.86 -8.40 6.81
CA PRO A 181 25.32 -7.04 6.50
C PRO A 181 24.64 -6.44 5.24
N ALA A 182 24.35 -7.26 4.23
CA ALA A 182 23.65 -6.82 3.01
C ALA A 182 22.20 -6.42 3.30
N GLN A 183 21.47 -7.21 4.09
CA GLN A 183 20.09 -6.91 4.50
C GLN A 183 20.02 -5.66 5.37
N GLN A 184 20.96 -5.49 6.30
CA GLN A 184 21.08 -4.26 7.10
C GLN A 184 21.31 -3.04 6.20
N ALA A 185 22.22 -3.14 5.23
CA ALA A 185 22.50 -2.07 4.27
C ALA A 185 21.26 -1.72 3.43
N ASN A 186 20.50 -2.72 2.98
CA ASN A 186 19.28 -2.51 2.20
C ASN A 186 18.19 -1.81 3.03
N ARG A 187 17.95 -2.24 4.28
CA ARG A 187 17.00 -1.56 5.19
C ARG A 187 17.44 -0.13 5.50
N LYS A 188 18.72 0.08 5.75
CA LYS A 188 19.29 1.40 5.99
C LYS A 188 19.09 2.30 4.78
N PHE A 189 19.38 1.81 3.58
CA PHE A 189 19.19 2.55 2.33
C PHE A 189 17.73 2.98 2.13
N LEU A 190 16.78 2.05 2.29
CA LEU A 190 15.35 2.37 2.21
C LEU A 190 14.95 3.42 3.25
N ARG A 191 15.32 3.21 4.52
CA ARG A 191 14.97 4.10 5.63
C ARG A 191 15.52 5.52 5.43
N GLU A 192 16.80 5.65 5.08
CA GLU A 192 17.42 6.97 4.83
C GLU A 192 16.81 7.66 3.62
N LEU A 193 16.51 6.92 2.56
CA LEU A 193 15.83 7.44 1.39
C LEU A 193 14.47 8.02 1.75
N MET A 194 13.66 7.30 2.53
CA MET A 194 12.34 7.76 2.96
C MET A 194 12.43 8.96 3.92
N ILE A 195 13.32 8.93 4.90
CA ILE A 195 13.52 10.04 5.85
C ILE A 195 13.93 11.32 5.12
N THR A 196 14.84 11.25 4.15
CA THR A 196 15.29 12.43 3.39
C THR A 196 14.21 13.04 2.51
N HIS A 197 13.10 12.30 2.27
CA HIS A 197 11.93 12.79 1.55
C HIS A 197 10.71 13.05 2.46
N GLY A 198 10.97 13.31 3.76
CA GLY A 198 9.95 13.77 4.70
C GLY A 198 9.05 12.69 5.27
N PHE A 199 9.49 11.44 5.25
CA PHE A 199 8.75 10.35 5.89
C PHE A 199 9.29 10.04 7.30
N LYS A 200 8.38 9.61 8.18
CA LYS A 200 8.66 9.04 9.48
C LYS A 200 8.55 7.52 9.40
N PRO A 201 9.62 6.77 9.70
CA PRO A 201 9.60 5.32 9.73
C PRO A 201 8.92 4.79 11.00
N TYR A 202 8.49 3.53 10.96
CA TYR A 202 8.03 2.77 12.12
C TYR A 202 9.05 1.67 12.45
N ASP A 203 9.62 1.68 13.65
CA ASP A 203 10.76 0.81 13.98
C ASP A 203 10.42 -0.67 14.04
N LYS A 204 9.14 -1.03 14.28
CA LYS A 204 8.70 -2.43 14.31
C LYS A 204 8.47 -3.05 12.94
N GLU A 205 8.40 -2.22 11.87
CA GLU A 205 8.09 -2.65 10.51
C GLU A 205 9.00 -1.91 9.52
N TRP A 206 9.99 -2.61 8.95
CA TRP A 206 10.99 -2.01 8.09
C TRP A 206 10.41 -1.38 6.80
N TRP A 207 9.22 -1.78 6.40
CA TRP A 207 8.52 -1.33 5.18
C TRP A 207 7.59 -0.14 5.39
N HIS A 208 7.26 0.21 6.66
CA HIS A 208 6.17 1.13 7.01
C HIS A 208 6.65 2.57 7.22
N PHE A 209 6.05 3.50 6.47
CA PHE A 209 6.43 4.91 6.50
C PHE A 209 5.20 5.80 6.43
N THR A 210 5.19 6.87 7.22
CA THR A 210 4.13 7.90 7.23
C THR A 210 4.76 9.26 6.91
N ILE A 211 4.11 10.07 6.07
CA ILE A 211 4.55 11.44 5.79
C ILE A 211 4.51 12.27 7.08
N GLN A 212 5.53 13.12 7.33
CA GLN A 212 5.61 13.89 8.57
C GLN A 212 4.50 14.94 8.70
N ASN A 213 4.15 15.60 7.60
CA ASN A 213 3.11 16.63 7.54
C ASN A 213 1.88 16.10 6.81
N GLU A 214 1.15 15.19 7.47
CA GLU A 214 -0.08 14.63 6.92
C GLU A 214 -1.14 15.70 6.75
N PRO A 215 -1.85 15.77 5.59
CA PRO A 215 -2.96 16.73 5.41
C PRO A 215 -4.18 16.38 6.27
N PHE A 216 -4.30 15.12 6.71
CA PHE A 216 -5.45 14.63 7.48
C PHE A 216 -4.99 13.85 8.73
N PRO A 217 -4.26 14.45 9.69
CA PRO A 217 -3.61 13.73 10.79
C PRO A 217 -4.60 13.05 11.75
N ASP A 218 -5.84 13.54 11.82
CA ASP A 218 -6.87 13.08 12.75
C ASP A 218 -8.08 12.42 12.07
N THR A 219 -8.09 12.33 10.71
CA THR A 219 -9.21 11.80 9.94
C THR A 219 -8.95 10.38 9.46
N TYR A 220 -9.72 9.43 9.95
CA TYR A 220 -9.67 8.02 9.53
C TYR A 220 -10.80 7.78 8.53
N PHE A 221 -10.44 7.66 7.27
CA PHE A 221 -11.39 7.49 6.18
C PHE A 221 -11.86 6.04 6.05
N ASP A 222 -13.08 5.88 5.50
CA ASP A 222 -13.67 4.56 5.22
C ASP A 222 -14.41 4.51 3.87
N PHE A 223 -13.92 5.25 2.87
CA PHE A 223 -14.44 5.10 1.52
C PHE A 223 -13.84 3.85 0.86
N LEU A 224 -14.69 3.12 0.13
CA LEU A 224 -14.32 1.82 -0.44
C LEU A 224 -13.86 1.97 -1.90
N PHE A 225 -12.90 1.16 -2.30
CA PHE A 225 -12.43 1.10 -3.70
C PHE A 225 -13.51 0.67 -4.70
N SER A 226 -14.61 0.09 -4.24
CA SER A 226 -15.74 -0.34 -5.08
C SER A 226 -16.75 0.77 -5.39
N GLU A 227 -16.61 1.91 -4.74
CA GLU A 227 -17.45 3.09 -4.94
C GLU A 227 -16.81 4.07 -5.94
N LEU A 228 -15.70 3.64 -6.54
CA LEU A 228 -14.86 4.42 -7.43
C LEU A 228 -15.04 4.02 -8.90
#